data_244aa3a50766b8625258d052386913f4
#
_entry.id   244aa3a50766b8625258d052386913f4
#
_cell.length_a   1.000
_cell.length_b   1.000
_cell.length_c   1.000
_cell.angle_alpha   90.00
_cell.angle_beta   90.00
_cell.angle_gamma   90.00
#
_symmetry.space_group_name_H-M   'P 1'
#
loop_
_entity.id
_entity.type
_entity.pdbx_description
1 polymer ?
#
loop_
_entity_poly.entity_id
_entity_poly.type
_entity_poly.pdbx_seq_one_letter_code
_entity_poly.pdbx_strand_id
1 'polypeptide(L)'
;MTVHRVVALADLWSGDLVAARIAGTRVLVVRLGDDVHAYEDRCAHLGVALSEGTLDGRVLTCSAHHWQYDLATGCGINPASARLVRFPVTIDGGVVYVELDR
;
A
#
# COMPACT_ATOMS: atom_id res chain seq x y z
N MET A 1 -7.77 14.78 -10.27
CA MET A 1 -7.12 14.07 -9.17
C MET A 1 -7.35 14.79 -7.86
N THR A 2 -7.61 14.05 -6.81
CA THR A 2 -7.87 14.61 -5.48
C THR A 2 -6.90 14.02 -4.47
N VAL A 3 -6.51 14.85 -3.50
CA VAL A 3 -5.63 14.46 -2.41
C VAL A 3 -6.47 14.17 -1.19
N HIS A 4 -6.27 13.00 -0.58
CA HIS A 4 -7.06 12.56 0.56
C HIS A 4 -6.16 12.29 1.76
N ARG A 5 -6.57 12.79 2.92
CA ARG A 5 -5.90 12.49 4.18
C ARG A 5 -6.14 11.02 4.56
N VAL A 6 -5.09 10.31 4.95
CA VAL A 6 -5.18 8.91 5.33
C VAL A 6 -4.88 8.71 6.81
N VAL A 7 -3.68 9.08 7.24
CA VAL A 7 -3.19 8.77 8.58
C VAL A 7 -2.14 9.80 8.99
N ALA A 8 -2.05 10.06 10.30
CA ALA A 8 -0.93 10.85 10.83
C ALA A 8 0.35 10.02 10.76
N LEU A 9 1.45 10.65 10.35
CA LEU A 9 2.74 9.94 10.24
C LEU A 9 3.18 9.37 11.58
N ALA A 10 2.85 10.04 12.68
CA ALA A 10 3.18 9.57 14.02
C ALA A 10 2.45 8.28 14.41
N ASP A 11 1.33 7.98 13.74
CA ASP A 11 0.55 6.77 13.98
C ASP A 11 0.94 5.62 13.05
N LEU A 12 1.89 5.86 12.14
CA LEU A 12 2.35 4.87 11.18
C LEU A 12 3.84 4.63 11.40
N TRP A 13 4.19 3.51 12.00
CA TRP A 13 5.57 3.17 12.31
C TRP A 13 6.22 2.40 11.17
N SER A 14 7.55 2.37 11.12
CA SER A 14 8.26 1.58 10.11
C SER A 14 7.87 0.10 10.22
N GLY A 15 7.50 -0.48 9.09
CA GLY A 15 6.99 -1.84 9.02
C GLY A 15 5.49 -1.96 9.21
N ASP A 16 4.81 -0.85 9.53
CA ASP A 16 3.34 -0.85 9.65
C ASP A 16 2.68 -0.64 8.29
N LEU A 17 1.54 -1.26 8.15
CA LEU A 17 0.65 -0.96 7.04
C LEU A 17 -0.76 -0.69 7.56
N VAL A 18 -1.49 0.14 6.84
CA VAL A 18 -2.85 0.50 7.18
C VAL A 18 -3.70 0.46 5.92
N ALA A 19 -4.91 -0.07 6.06
CA ALA A 19 -5.88 -0.12 4.99
C ALA A 19 -6.99 0.90 5.24
N ALA A 20 -7.40 1.59 4.19
CA ALA A 20 -8.49 2.55 4.26
C ALA A 20 -9.31 2.51 2.98
N ARG A 21 -10.60 2.78 3.10
CA ARG A 21 -11.45 2.98 1.93
C ARG A 21 -11.64 4.48 1.74
N ILE A 22 -11.19 4.98 0.60
CA ILE A 22 -11.21 6.42 0.29
C ILE A 22 -11.91 6.60 -1.05
N ALA A 23 -12.99 7.36 -1.05
CA ALA A 23 -13.77 7.63 -2.28
C ALA A 23 -14.13 6.33 -3.04
N GLY A 24 -14.45 5.26 -2.31
CA GLY A 24 -14.81 3.97 -2.89
C GLY A 24 -13.62 3.11 -3.31
N THR A 25 -12.40 3.58 -3.14
CA THR A 25 -11.18 2.85 -3.48
C THR A 25 -10.54 2.28 -2.23
N ARG A 26 -10.17 1.01 -2.26
CA ARG A 26 -9.41 0.40 -1.17
C ARG A 26 -7.94 0.77 -1.32
N VAL A 27 -7.39 1.41 -0.31
CA VAL A 27 -6.01 1.92 -0.32
C VAL A 27 -5.20 1.27 0.79
N LEU A 28 -4.01 0.81 0.45
CA LEU A 28 -3.04 0.29 1.39
C LEU A 28 -1.90 1.29 1.49
N VAL A 29 -1.60 1.74 2.72
CA VAL A 29 -0.47 2.62 2.99
C VAL A 29 0.53 1.87 3.86
N VAL A 30 1.79 1.88 3.47
CA VAL A 30 2.87 1.20 4.19
C VAL A 30 4.02 2.16 4.44
N ARG A 31 4.62 2.07 5.62
CA ARG A 31 5.84 2.80 5.95
C ARG A 31 7.02 1.84 6.01
N LEU A 32 8.05 2.12 5.22
CA LEU A 32 9.30 1.35 5.19
C LEU A 32 10.45 2.30 5.51
N GLY A 33 10.93 2.27 6.75
CA GLY A 33 11.90 3.26 7.22
C GLY A 33 11.30 4.66 7.24
N ASP A 34 11.88 5.57 6.46
CA ASP A 34 11.37 6.93 6.30
C ASP A 34 10.47 7.10 5.07
N ASP A 35 10.33 6.06 4.27
CA ASP A 35 9.54 6.10 3.04
C ASP A 35 8.12 5.60 3.29
N VAL A 36 7.15 6.29 2.69
CA VAL A 36 5.75 5.91 2.75
C VAL A 36 5.27 5.66 1.33
N HIS A 37 4.62 4.52 1.13
CA HIS A 37 4.09 4.12 -0.17
C HIS A 37 2.61 3.79 -0.05
N ALA A 38 1.88 4.02 -1.13
CA ALA A 38 0.46 3.70 -1.19
C ALA A 38 0.14 2.91 -2.45
N TYR A 39 -0.71 1.91 -2.28
CA TYR A 39 -1.13 1.03 -3.36
C TYR A 39 -2.63 0.77 -3.26
N GLU A 40 -3.24 0.37 -4.38
CA GLU A 40 -4.57 -0.22 -4.31
C GLU A 40 -4.49 -1.49 -3.45
N ASP A 41 -5.35 -1.59 -2.46
CA ASP A 41 -5.38 -2.74 -1.55
C ASP A 41 -6.09 -3.92 -2.22
N ARG A 42 -5.41 -4.45 -3.23
CA ARG A 42 -5.95 -5.51 -4.08
C ARG A 42 -4.83 -6.34 -4.67
N CYS A 43 -4.87 -7.65 -4.44
CA CYS A 43 -3.96 -8.58 -5.09
C CYS A 43 -4.28 -8.63 -6.60
N ALA A 44 -3.25 -8.53 -7.44
CA ALA A 44 -3.40 -8.55 -8.89
C ALA A 44 -3.99 -9.86 -9.40
N HIS A 45 -3.87 -10.95 -8.63
CA HIS A 45 -4.38 -12.27 -9.03
C HIS A 45 -5.90 -12.38 -8.85
N LEU A 46 -6.40 -12.20 -7.64
CA LEU A 46 -7.82 -12.47 -7.31
C LEU A 46 -8.56 -11.29 -6.69
N GLY A 47 -7.93 -10.14 -6.56
CA GLY A 47 -8.57 -8.99 -5.95
C GLY A 47 -8.75 -9.10 -4.43
N VAL A 48 -8.09 -10.05 -3.79
CA VAL A 48 -8.09 -10.19 -2.33
C VAL A 48 -7.34 -9.00 -1.71
N ALA A 49 -7.81 -8.52 -0.55
CA ALA A 49 -7.16 -7.41 0.12
C ALA A 49 -5.73 -7.76 0.52
N LEU A 50 -4.76 -6.99 0.06
CA LEU A 50 -3.34 -7.18 0.39
C LEU A 50 -3.08 -6.97 1.88
N SER A 51 -3.86 -6.12 2.52
CA SER A 51 -3.74 -5.84 3.95
C SER A 51 -4.00 -7.07 4.83
N GLU A 52 -4.64 -8.10 4.30
CA GLU A 52 -4.84 -9.37 4.99
C GLU A 52 -3.65 -10.32 4.87
N GLY A 53 -2.67 -9.96 4.05
CA GLY A 53 -1.44 -10.74 3.88
C GLY A 53 -0.43 -10.52 4.99
N THR A 54 0.77 -11.05 4.79
CA THR A 54 1.85 -10.96 5.75
C THR A 54 2.98 -10.09 5.20
N LEU A 55 3.38 -9.09 5.96
CA LEU A 55 4.50 -8.22 5.61
C LEU A 55 5.74 -8.66 6.37
N ASP A 56 6.81 -8.95 5.62
CA ASP A 56 8.12 -9.27 6.17
C ASP A 56 9.15 -8.32 5.55
N GLY A 57 9.67 -7.40 6.36
CA GLY A 57 10.50 -6.32 5.83
C GLY A 57 9.69 -5.48 4.85
N ARG A 58 10.03 -5.56 3.56
CA ARG A 58 9.29 -4.87 2.49
C ARG A 58 8.52 -5.84 1.58
N VAL A 59 8.57 -7.13 1.87
CA VAL A 59 7.90 -8.15 1.06
C VAL A 59 6.55 -8.48 1.65
N LEU A 60 5.50 -8.24 0.88
CA LEU A 60 4.14 -8.63 1.26
C LEU A 60 3.78 -9.94 0.54
N THR A 61 3.34 -10.92 1.32
CA THR A 61 2.82 -12.17 0.80
C THR A 61 1.29 -12.14 0.88
N CYS A 62 0.62 -12.23 -0.26
CA CYS A 62 -0.83 -12.26 -0.31
C CYS A 62 -1.36 -13.52 0.36
N SER A 63 -2.45 -13.41 1.12
CA SER A 63 -3.06 -14.54 1.81
C SER A 63 -3.66 -15.58 0.86
N ALA A 64 -3.99 -15.18 -0.37
CA ALA A 64 -4.50 -16.08 -1.40
C ALA A 64 -3.37 -16.44 -2.37
N HIS A 65 -3.07 -17.75 -2.51
CA HIS A 65 -2.07 -18.29 -3.43
C HIS A 65 -0.64 -17.80 -3.21
N HIS A 66 -0.36 -17.07 -2.13
CA HIS A 66 0.99 -16.66 -1.71
C HIS A 66 1.76 -15.84 -2.75
N TRP A 67 1.08 -15.01 -3.53
CA TRP A 67 1.75 -14.07 -4.41
C TRP A 67 2.51 -13.04 -3.58
N GLN A 68 3.71 -12.69 -4.03
CA GLN A 68 4.61 -11.81 -3.28
C GLN A 68 4.90 -10.53 -4.05
N TYR A 69 4.95 -9.42 -3.32
CA TYR A 69 5.22 -8.09 -3.87
C TYR A 69 6.26 -7.36 -3.03
N ASP A 70 7.10 -6.59 -3.71
CA ASP A 70 8.01 -5.65 -3.05
C ASP A 70 7.27 -4.33 -2.86
N LEU A 71 6.94 -3.97 -1.64
CA LEU A 71 6.17 -2.76 -1.35
C LEU A 71 7.01 -1.49 -1.45
N ALA A 72 8.32 -1.58 -1.62
CA ALA A 72 9.14 -0.40 -1.90
C ALA A 72 8.99 0.04 -3.36
N THR A 73 8.67 -0.87 -4.27
CA THR A 73 8.58 -0.59 -5.70
C THR A 73 7.22 -0.85 -6.32
N GLY A 74 6.39 -1.68 -5.67
CA GLY A 74 5.11 -2.14 -6.22
C GLY A 74 5.25 -3.28 -7.22
N CYS A 75 6.45 -3.78 -7.42
CA CYS A 75 6.72 -4.86 -8.37
C CYS A 75 6.48 -6.23 -7.75
N GLY A 76 5.97 -7.16 -8.55
CA GLY A 76 5.86 -8.56 -8.15
C GLY A 76 7.22 -9.21 -8.00
N ILE A 77 7.32 -10.07 -7.00
CA ILE A 77 8.50 -10.92 -6.78
C ILE A 77 8.17 -12.32 -7.28
N ASN A 78 7.00 -12.81 -6.91
CA ASN A 78 6.51 -14.12 -7.32
C ASN A 78 4.99 -14.05 -7.54
N PRO A 79 4.53 -13.95 -8.78
CA PRO A 79 5.32 -13.89 -10.02
C PRO A 79 5.91 -12.50 -10.29
N ALA A 80 7.04 -12.46 -10.96
CA ALA A 80 7.73 -11.20 -11.28
C ALA A 80 6.95 -10.31 -12.26
N SER A 81 6.00 -10.87 -13.00
CA SER A 81 5.15 -10.12 -13.93
C SER A 81 4.02 -9.35 -13.26
N ALA A 82 3.70 -9.65 -12.00
CA ALA A 82 2.64 -8.95 -11.29
C ALA A 82 3.05 -7.51 -10.94
N ARG A 83 2.07 -6.62 -10.91
CA ARG A 83 2.28 -5.22 -10.53
C ARG A 83 1.12 -4.75 -9.68
N LEU A 84 1.42 -3.90 -8.71
CA LEU A 84 0.41 -3.22 -7.93
C LEU A 84 0.11 -1.85 -8.54
N VAL A 85 -1.11 -1.38 -8.37
CA VAL A 85 -1.48 -0.02 -8.71
C VAL A 85 -0.96 0.90 -7.63
N ARG A 86 -0.08 1.83 -7.98
CA ARG A 86 0.56 2.75 -7.04
C ARG A 86 -0.12 4.11 -7.07
N PHE A 87 -0.31 4.68 -5.88
CA PHE A 87 -0.84 6.02 -5.74
C PHE A 87 0.26 6.97 -5.23
N PRO A 88 0.31 8.21 -5.75
CA PRO A 88 1.23 9.21 -5.22
C PRO A 88 0.94 9.52 -3.75
N VAL A 89 2.00 9.70 -2.98
CA VAL A 89 1.93 10.02 -1.55
C VAL A 89 2.58 11.37 -1.29
N THR A 90 1.91 12.19 -0.49
CA THR A 90 2.45 13.45 -0.01
C THR A 90 2.41 13.45 1.52
N ILE A 91 3.48 13.90 2.15
CA ILE A 91 3.53 14.11 3.59
C ILE A 91 3.62 15.60 3.82
N ASP A 92 2.65 16.15 4.53
CA ASP A 92 2.58 17.58 4.82
C ASP A 92 2.10 17.77 6.25
N GLY A 93 2.86 18.55 7.02
CA GLY A 93 2.52 18.83 8.43
C GLY A 93 2.41 17.55 9.28
N GLY A 94 3.19 16.52 8.96
CA GLY A 94 3.15 15.24 9.69
C GLY A 94 1.93 14.39 9.38
N VAL A 95 1.24 14.65 8.27
CA VAL A 95 0.07 13.89 7.83
C VAL A 95 0.33 13.26 6.46
N VAL A 96 -0.06 12.01 6.30
CA VAL A 96 0.07 11.28 5.05
C VAL A 96 -1.19 11.50 4.21
N TYR A 97 -0.99 11.97 2.99
CA TYR A 97 -2.04 12.15 1.98
C TYR A 97 -1.77 11.24 0.79
N VAL A 98 -2.85 10.73 0.21
CA VAL A 98 -2.79 9.89 -0.99
C VAL A 98 -3.57 10.58 -2.10
N GLU A 99 -3.01 10.60 -3.30
CA GLU A 99 -3.64 11.18 -4.47
C GLU A 99 -4.37 10.10 -5.26
N LEU A 100 -5.67 10.31 -5.48
CA LEU A 100 -6.53 9.42 -6.25
C LEU A 100 -7.11 10.16 -7.45
N ASP A 101 -7.54 9.41 -8.47
CA ASP A 101 -8.20 9.96 -9.66
C ASP A 101 -9.66 10.38 -9.40
N ARG A 102 -10.08 10.39 -8.17
CA ARG A 102 -11.47 10.69 -7.79
C ARG A 102 -11.54 11.82 -6.80
#